data_2a12a560a457e6a89f78ff9f63e3c17d
#
_entry.id   2a12a560a457e6a89f78ff9f63e3c17d
#
_cell.length_a   1.000
_cell.length_b   1.000
_cell.length_c   1.000
_cell.angle_alpha   90.00
_cell.angle_beta   90.00
_cell.angle_gamma   90.00
#
_symmetry.space_group_name_H-M   'P 1'
#
loop_
_entity.id
_entity.type
_entity.pdbx_description
1 polymer ?
#
loop_
_entity_poly.entity_id
_entity_poly.type
_entity_poly.pdbx_seq_one_letter_code
_entity_poly.pdbx_strand_id
1 'polypeptide(L)'
;CSGADIFFGGMWDHWNVPVCDYNPNGQYEHRIHFTPNFSASGASMLVRADRINAGVHSTDLFSGDAVRFIQSYNEEKPFFLYLSFLAPHDPRTMPEEFKHMYKAEDSPLPDNFAAMPVVNCGWSARGRDETIEAYPRDPMKVRQHIADYYAMISHIDYRIGEVMDAVREKGLLEDTIVVLMGDNGLAIGQHGLMGKQNIYEHSVGVPLVMAGPGIPQNERREQLCYLLDVYPTLCELCGVEIPASVEGKSLLPVLQNADARVREELYLAFQARIRGVMDERFKLLEYRTENLKLTQLFDLQNDPWEKNNCFDLAGYEEITVRLRERLLALRDEWDDAKSKHGSVYWQAWENYEKAVVVNPSRPTGSDPAKQLALSK
;
A
#
# COMPACT_ATOMS: atom_id res chain seq x y z
N CYS A 1 -7.17 -16.32 -16.48
CA CYS A 1 -7.16 -16.77 -15.08
C CYS A 1 -8.45 -16.34 -14.45
N SER A 2 -9.37 -17.27 -14.17
CA SER A 2 -10.51 -17.03 -13.33
C SER A 2 -9.97 -16.62 -11.97
N GLY A 3 -10.28 -15.42 -11.54
CA GLY A 3 -9.74 -14.80 -10.35
C GLY A 3 -9.77 -15.75 -9.17
N ALA A 4 -8.61 -16.16 -8.75
CA ALA A 4 -8.45 -16.59 -7.42
C ALA A 4 -8.71 -15.35 -6.57
N ASP A 5 -9.83 -15.31 -5.95
CA ASP A 5 -10.11 -14.38 -4.94
C ASP A 5 -9.11 -14.57 -3.84
N ILE A 6 -8.11 -13.77 -3.86
CA ILE A 6 -6.99 -13.80 -2.96
C ILE A 6 -7.38 -13.14 -1.68
N PHE A 7 -6.98 -13.71 -0.71
CA PHE A 7 -7.50 -13.46 0.48
C PHE A 7 -6.75 -13.31 1.66
N PHE A 8 -6.98 -12.28 2.23
CA PHE A 8 -6.63 -11.85 3.58
C PHE A 8 -7.27 -12.79 4.59
N GLY A 9 -6.70 -13.92 4.78
CA GLY A 9 -7.00 -14.75 5.91
C GLY A 9 -6.27 -14.20 7.12
N GLY A 10 -6.97 -14.07 8.22
CA GLY A 10 -6.39 -14.12 9.53
C GLY A 10 -5.44 -13.02 9.94
N MET A 11 -5.79 -11.78 9.75
CA MET A 11 -5.11 -10.66 10.41
C MET A 11 -5.18 -10.69 11.95
N TRP A 12 -5.53 -11.82 12.52
CA TRP A 12 -5.74 -11.98 13.95
C TRP A 12 -4.62 -12.72 14.64
N ASP A 13 -3.89 -13.58 13.92
CA ASP A 13 -2.86 -14.42 14.51
C ASP A 13 -1.94 -14.99 13.44
N HIS A 14 -0.69 -14.56 13.45
CA HIS A 14 0.34 -15.09 12.55
C HIS A 14 0.81 -16.52 12.92
N TRP A 15 0.44 -17.03 14.11
CA TRP A 15 0.93 -18.30 14.64
C TRP A 15 -0.02 -19.48 14.49
N ASN A 16 -1.29 -19.21 14.19
CA ASN A 16 -2.31 -20.24 14.09
C ASN A 16 -3.12 -20.08 12.80
N VAL A 17 -2.43 -19.83 11.70
CA VAL A 17 -3.08 -19.55 10.43
C VAL A 17 -3.76 -20.81 9.91
N PRO A 18 -5.08 -20.79 9.72
CA PRO A 18 -5.77 -21.85 9.02
C PRO A 18 -5.39 -21.82 7.53
N VAL A 19 -5.08 -22.97 6.96
CA VAL A 19 -4.69 -23.12 5.56
C VAL A 19 -5.56 -24.12 4.86
N CYS A 20 -5.81 -23.88 3.57
CA CYS A 20 -6.41 -24.83 2.68
C CYS A 20 -5.35 -25.30 1.67
N ASP A 21 -5.27 -26.59 1.47
CA ASP A 21 -4.53 -27.14 0.36
C ASP A 21 -5.46 -27.08 -0.86
N TYR A 22 -5.16 -26.23 -1.83
CA TYR A 22 -6.01 -26.02 -2.99
C TYR A 22 -5.47 -26.72 -4.22
N ASN A 23 -6.27 -27.62 -4.75
CA ASN A 23 -6.04 -28.21 -6.06
C ASN A 23 -7.36 -28.20 -6.83
N PRO A 24 -7.67 -27.10 -7.57
CA PRO A 24 -8.99 -26.89 -8.16
C PRO A 24 -9.39 -27.93 -9.20
N ASN A 25 -8.42 -28.59 -9.83
CA ASN A 25 -8.71 -29.48 -10.96
C ASN A 25 -7.96 -30.82 -10.90
N GLY A 26 -7.26 -31.12 -9.83
CA GLY A 26 -6.38 -32.28 -9.75
C GLY A 26 -5.20 -32.25 -10.74
N GLN A 27 -4.96 -31.11 -11.38
CA GLN A 27 -3.94 -30.94 -12.41
C GLN A 27 -2.60 -30.44 -11.88
N TYR A 28 -2.57 -29.94 -10.64
CA TYR A 28 -1.36 -29.46 -10.01
C TYR A 28 -1.09 -30.30 -8.77
N GLU A 29 0.01 -31.00 -8.76
CA GLU A 29 0.50 -31.76 -7.59
C GLU A 29 1.05 -30.83 -6.50
N HIS A 30 1.14 -29.50 -6.78
CA HIS A 30 1.72 -28.52 -5.89
C HIS A 30 0.67 -27.96 -4.93
N ARG A 31 1.07 -27.83 -3.69
CA ARG A 31 0.22 -27.32 -2.62
C ARG A 31 0.19 -25.79 -2.69
N ILE A 32 -1.00 -25.25 -2.89
CA ILE A 32 -1.24 -23.84 -2.76
C ILE A 32 -1.94 -23.63 -1.42
N HIS A 33 -1.31 -22.85 -0.54
CA HIS A 33 -1.91 -22.51 0.74
C HIS A 33 -2.76 -21.27 0.58
N PHE A 34 -4.03 -21.38 0.97
CA PHE A 34 -4.92 -20.24 1.13
C PHE A 34 -5.28 -20.09 2.59
N THR A 35 -5.16 -18.90 3.13
CA THR A 35 -5.78 -18.58 4.39
C THR A 35 -7.26 -18.27 4.15
N PRO A 36 -8.13 -18.83 4.98
CA PRO A 36 -9.55 -18.54 4.91
C PRO A 36 -9.86 -17.06 5.10
N ASN A 37 -10.76 -16.51 4.29
CA ASN A 37 -11.22 -15.14 4.46
C ASN A 37 -12.39 -15.10 5.44
N PHE A 38 -12.17 -14.47 6.59
CA PHE A 38 -13.24 -14.13 7.52
C PHE A 38 -13.69 -12.70 7.25
N SER A 39 -14.77 -12.54 6.49
CA SER A 39 -15.35 -11.23 6.28
C SER A 39 -15.89 -10.69 7.61
N ALA A 40 -15.50 -9.47 7.94
CA ALA A 40 -16.00 -8.75 9.10
C ALA A 40 -17.52 -8.45 9.04
N SER A 41 -18.16 -8.68 7.90
CA SER A 41 -19.60 -8.47 7.70
C SER A 41 -20.45 -9.67 8.06
N GLY A 42 -19.88 -10.76 8.58
CA GLY A 42 -20.62 -11.96 8.96
C GLY A 42 -21.19 -12.78 7.80
N ALA A 43 -20.99 -12.35 6.56
CA ALA A 43 -21.21 -13.19 5.40
C ALA A 43 -20.03 -14.16 5.33
N SER A 44 -20.17 -15.30 5.97
CA SER A 44 -19.21 -16.37 5.90
C SER A 44 -19.13 -16.87 4.47
N MET A 45 -18.15 -16.41 3.74
CA MET A 45 -17.62 -17.28 2.70
C MET A 45 -17.06 -18.48 3.41
N LEU A 46 -17.62 -19.61 3.15
CA LEU A 46 -17.17 -20.85 3.69
C LEU A 46 -15.77 -21.09 3.32
N VAL A 47 -15.07 -21.11 4.30
CA VAL A 47 -13.75 -21.28 4.18
C VAL A 47 -13.45 -22.65 4.61
N ARG A 48 -12.99 -23.41 3.70
CA ARG A 48 -12.41 -24.69 3.94
C ARG A 48 -11.04 -24.46 4.57
N ALA A 49 -10.88 -24.86 5.82
CA ALA A 49 -9.57 -25.03 6.42
C ALA A 49 -9.29 -26.54 6.48
N ASP A 50 -8.26 -26.99 5.77
CA ASP A 50 -7.85 -28.39 5.83
C ASP A 50 -7.03 -28.67 7.09
N ARG A 51 -6.34 -27.67 7.61
CA ARG A 51 -5.54 -27.75 8.84
C ARG A 51 -5.28 -26.37 9.44
N ILE A 52 -4.90 -26.38 10.73
CA ILE A 52 -4.32 -25.23 11.43
C ILE A 52 -2.87 -25.59 11.74
N ASN A 53 -1.93 -24.76 11.35
CA ASN A 53 -0.51 -24.94 11.70
C ASN A 53 -0.21 -24.20 13.00
N ALA A 54 -0.68 -24.76 14.10
CA ALA A 54 -0.51 -24.17 15.42
C ALA A 54 0.97 -24.08 15.81
N GLY A 55 1.38 -22.91 16.26
CA GLY A 55 2.75 -22.65 16.69
C GLY A 55 3.77 -22.46 15.57
N VAL A 56 3.33 -22.38 14.31
CA VAL A 56 4.17 -22.05 13.16
C VAL A 56 3.80 -20.66 12.67
N HIS A 57 4.77 -19.76 12.57
CA HIS A 57 4.54 -18.42 12.04
C HIS A 57 4.21 -18.48 10.54
N SER A 58 3.24 -17.68 10.09
CA SER A 58 2.78 -17.67 8.70
C SER A 58 3.92 -17.42 7.70
N THR A 59 4.86 -16.54 8.04
CA THR A 59 6.03 -16.26 7.20
C THR A 59 6.88 -17.50 7.00
N ASP A 60 7.11 -18.29 8.05
CA ASP A 60 7.87 -19.56 8.00
C ASP A 60 7.13 -20.61 7.16
N LEU A 61 5.82 -20.67 7.34
CA LEU A 61 4.98 -21.61 6.62
C LEU A 61 5.04 -21.35 5.11
N PHE A 62 4.78 -20.10 4.70
CA PHE A 62 4.70 -19.74 3.28
C PHE A 62 6.05 -19.78 2.58
N SER A 63 7.11 -19.30 3.23
CA SER A 63 8.46 -19.41 2.66
C SER A 63 8.92 -20.85 2.56
N GLY A 64 8.66 -21.67 3.58
CA GLY A 64 8.98 -23.09 3.55
C GLY A 64 8.25 -23.85 2.45
N ASP A 65 7.01 -23.49 2.14
CA ASP A 65 6.27 -24.06 1.01
C ASP A 65 6.83 -23.59 -0.35
N ALA A 66 7.22 -22.31 -0.45
CA ALA A 66 7.88 -21.80 -1.64
C ALA A 66 9.21 -22.53 -1.90
N VAL A 67 10.03 -22.71 -0.86
CA VAL A 67 11.29 -23.47 -0.96
C VAL A 67 11.03 -24.90 -1.42
N ARG A 68 10.08 -25.63 -0.80
CA ARG A 68 9.72 -26.98 -1.22
C ARG A 68 9.23 -27.04 -2.65
N PHE A 69 8.42 -26.09 -3.08
CA PHE A 69 7.96 -25.99 -4.46
C PHE A 69 9.15 -25.85 -5.41
N ILE A 70 10.04 -24.88 -5.19
CA ILE A 70 11.21 -24.65 -6.05
C ILE A 70 12.10 -25.89 -6.11
N GLN A 71 12.41 -26.49 -4.97
CA GLN A 71 13.28 -27.67 -4.90
C GLN A 71 12.68 -28.88 -5.64
N SER A 72 11.37 -29.09 -5.54
CA SER A 72 10.69 -30.22 -6.18
C SER A 72 10.31 -29.97 -7.64
N TYR A 73 10.39 -28.74 -8.13
CA TYR A 73 9.99 -28.40 -9.49
C TYR A 73 10.98 -28.97 -10.51
N ASN A 74 10.49 -29.87 -11.37
CA ASN A 74 11.30 -30.57 -12.39
C ASN A 74 10.63 -30.55 -13.78
N GLU A 75 9.65 -29.66 -14.00
CA GLU A 75 9.01 -29.54 -15.31
C GLU A 75 9.83 -28.65 -16.25
N GLU A 76 9.72 -28.89 -17.56
CA GLU A 76 10.35 -28.08 -18.62
C GLU A 76 9.66 -26.70 -18.79
N LYS A 77 8.44 -26.55 -18.28
CA LYS A 77 7.67 -25.31 -18.41
C LYS A 77 8.11 -24.29 -17.38
N PRO A 78 8.07 -23.00 -17.71
CA PRO A 78 8.29 -21.96 -16.70
C PRO A 78 7.17 -21.98 -15.65
N PHE A 79 7.50 -21.59 -14.41
CA PHE A 79 6.52 -21.40 -13.36
C PHE A 79 6.29 -19.90 -13.07
N PHE A 80 5.16 -19.62 -12.46
CA PHE A 80 4.86 -18.34 -11.83
C PHE A 80 4.55 -18.61 -10.35
N LEU A 81 5.36 -18.03 -9.45
CA LEU A 81 5.18 -18.14 -8.02
C LEU A 81 4.80 -16.75 -7.46
N TYR A 82 3.60 -16.66 -6.88
CA TYR A 82 3.16 -15.48 -6.13
C TYR A 82 3.21 -15.81 -4.63
N LEU A 83 4.19 -15.25 -3.93
CA LEU A 83 4.40 -15.45 -2.51
C LEU A 83 3.97 -14.21 -1.73
N SER A 84 2.82 -14.29 -1.07
CA SER A 84 2.23 -13.18 -0.33
C SER A 84 2.31 -13.45 1.17
N PHE A 85 3.09 -12.64 1.88
CA PHE A 85 3.20 -12.69 3.33
C PHE A 85 2.08 -11.90 4.01
N LEU A 86 1.61 -12.36 5.16
CA LEU A 86 0.71 -11.60 6.02
C LEU A 86 1.48 -10.52 6.80
N ALA A 87 2.66 -10.85 7.28
CA ALA A 87 3.58 -9.90 7.89
C ALA A 87 4.10 -8.91 6.81
N PRO A 88 4.39 -7.65 7.17
CA PRO A 88 4.45 -7.07 8.52
C PRO A 88 3.13 -6.43 9.01
N HIS A 89 1.96 -6.89 8.56
CA HIS A 89 0.68 -6.45 9.11
C HIS A 89 0.57 -6.81 10.61
N ASP A 90 -0.14 -6.01 11.38
CA ASP A 90 -0.46 -6.34 12.78
C ASP A 90 -1.35 -7.62 12.91
N PRO A 91 -1.27 -8.33 14.04
CA PRO A 91 -0.47 -8.05 15.25
C PRO A 91 1.04 -8.18 14.99
N ARG A 92 1.82 -7.31 15.65
CA ARG A 92 3.29 -7.31 15.50
C ARG A 92 3.88 -8.45 16.29
N THR A 93 3.96 -9.60 15.66
CA THR A 93 4.50 -10.84 16.24
C THR A 93 5.56 -11.44 15.31
N MET A 94 6.56 -12.03 15.91
CA MET A 94 7.69 -12.64 15.21
C MET A 94 8.29 -13.77 16.08
N PRO A 95 9.10 -14.68 15.53
CA PRO A 95 9.90 -15.63 16.30
C PRO A 95 10.83 -14.94 17.28
N GLU A 96 11.14 -15.62 18.39
CA GLU A 96 11.88 -15.04 19.53
C GLU A 96 13.26 -14.52 19.13
N GLU A 97 13.93 -15.17 18.15
CA GLU A 97 15.23 -14.74 17.63
C GLU A 97 15.22 -13.34 16.98
N PHE A 98 14.06 -12.87 16.48
CA PHE A 98 13.91 -11.54 15.88
C PHE A 98 13.40 -10.49 16.85
N LYS A 99 12.70 -10.91 17.90
CA LYS A 99 11.95 -10.05 18.81
C LYS A 99 12.77 -8.95 19.51
N HIS A 100 14.05 -9.20 19.72
CA HIS A 100 14.95 -8.30 20.42
C HIS A 100 16.03 -7.69 19.54
N MET A 101 15.88 -7.77 18.19
CA MET A 101 16.85 -7.21 17.26
C MET A 101 16.89 -5.68 17.31
N TYR A 102 15.76 -5.05 17.59
CA TYR A 102 15.63 -3.60 17.65
C TYR A 102 15.09 -3.17 19.00
N LYS A 103 15.58 -2.03 19.51
CA LYS A 103 15.13 -1.46 20.77
C LYS A 103 14.33 -0.20 20.52
N ALA A 104 13.33 0.03 21.36
CA ALA A 104 12.47 1.23 21.24
C ALA A 104 13.28 2.53 21.37
N GLU A 105 14.24 2.59 22.30
CA GLU A 105 15.10 3.75 22.52
C GLU A 105 15.97 4.11 21.31
N ASP A 106 16.36 3.12 20.50
CA ASP A 106 17.20 3.30 19.30
C ASP A 106 16.37 3.52 18.02
N SER A 107 15.05 3.28 18.07
CA SER A 107 14.17 3.43 16.94
C SER A 107 13.77 4.90 16.74
N PRO A 108 14.06 5.52 15.59
CA PRO A 108 13.73 6.93 15.37
C PRO A 108 12.23 7.13 15.21
N LEU A 109 11.70 8.22 15.78
CA LEU A 109 10.37 8.68 15.38
C LEU A 109 10.43 9.27 13.96
N PRO A 110 9.37 9.12 13.18
CA PRO A 110 9.30 9.78 11.87
C PRO A 110 9.28 11.31 12.04
N ASP A 111 9.88 12.02 11.09
CA ASP A 111 9.99 13.49 11.13
C ASP A 111 8.64 14.22 11.19
N ASN A 112 7.60 13.58 10.67
CA ASN A 112 6.22 14.06 10.72
C ASN A 112 5.38 13.39 11.82
N PHE A 113 6.05 12.87 12.87
CA PHE A 113 5.34 12.36 14.05
C PHE A 113 4.42 13.43 14.64
N ALA A 114 3.21 13.02 14.99
CA ALA A 114 2.28 13.85 15.75
C ALA A 114 1.55 13.01 16.82
N ALA A 115 1.26 13.63 17.96
CA ALA A 115 0.53 12.96 19.04
C ALA A 115 -0.96 12.77 18.70
N MET A 116 -1.50 13.60 17.82
CA MET A 116 -2.90 13.58 17.36
C MET A 116 -2.94 13.60 15.82
N PRO A 117 -3.97 13.04 15.18
CA PRO A 117 -4.12 13.15 13.73
C PRO A 117 -4.16 14.61 13.28
N VAL A 118 -3.33 14.96 12.30
CA VAL A 118 -3.30 16.32 11.74
C VAL A 118 -4.56 16.66 10.94
N VAL A 119 -5.23 15.64 10.41
CA VAL A 119 -6.54 15.78 9.75
C VAL A 119 -7.48 14.70 10.27
N ASN A 120 -8.63 15.09 10.77
CA ASN A 120 -9.70 14.17 11.14
C ASN A 120 -10.79 14.17 10.06
N CYS A 121 -10.71 13.24 9.13
CA CYS A 121 -11.72 13.03 8.09
C CYS A 121 -12.86 12.09 8.54
N GLY A 122 -13.05 11.90 9.86
CA GLY A 122 -14.05 11.00 10.44
C GLY A 122 -13.63 9.53 10.48
N TRP A 123 -12.53 9.16 9.85
CA TRP A 123 -11.94 7.82 9.88
C TRP A 123 -10.68 7.76 10.75
N SER A 124 -9.87 8.81 10.72
CA SER A 124 -8.56 8.89 11.38
C SER A 124 -8.57 8.61 12.88
N ALA A 125 -9.71 8.81 13.56
CA ALA A 125 -9.82 8.59 15.01
C ALA A 125 -10.54 7.28 15.37
N ARG A 126 -11.12 6.57 14.39
CA ARG A 126 -11.99 5.40 14.63
C ARG A 126 -11.72 4.23 13.68
N GLY A 127 -10.76 4.37 12.77
CA GLY A 127 -10.34 3.29 11.89
C GLY A 127 -9.76 2.14 12.71
N ARG A 128 -9.90 0.91 12.23
CA ARG A 128 -9.45 -0.29 12.93
C ARG A 128 -7.99 -0.18 13.39
N ASP A 129 -7.11 0.22 12.49
CA ASP A 129 -5.67 0.26 12.74
C ASP A 129 -5.30 1.43 13.68
N GLU A 130 -6.13 2.48 13.73
CA GLU A 130 -5.92 3.62 14.63
C GLU A 130 -6.13 3.27 16.11
N THR A 131 -6.80 2.16 16.40
CA THR A 131 -7.03 1.69 17.78
C THR A 131 -5.87 0.86 18.34
N ILE A 132 -4.83 0.61 17.56
CA ILE A 132 -3.61 -0.13 17.97
C ILE A 132 -2.90 0.61 19.11
N GLU A 133 -2.87 1.93 19.06
CA GLU A 133 -2.34 2.76 20.13
C GLU A 133 -3.31 3.87 20.49
N ALA A 134 -3.38 4.24 21.78
CA ALA A 134 -4.28 5.26 22.25
C ALA A 134 -3.84 6.69 21.85
N TYR A 135 -4.80 7.63 21.83
CA TYR A 135 -4.52 9.04 21.72
C TYR A 135 -4.43 9.71 23.12
N PRO A 136 -3.55 10.69 23.30
CA PRO A 136 -2.49 11.10 22.38
C PRO A 136 -1.42 10.00 22.22
N ARG A 137 -0.84 9.88 21.03
CA ARG A 137 0.22 8.90 20.74
C ARG A 137 1.41 9.13 21.67
N ASP A 138 1.77 8.12 22.46
CA ASP A 138 2.96 8.14 23.28
C ASP A 138 4.20 7.89 22.42
N PRO A 139 5.22 8.79 22.42
CA PRO A 139 6.40 8.63 21.61
C PRO A 139 7.17 7.33 21.88
N MET A 140 7.25 6.88 23.14
CA MET A 140 7.99 5.65 23.47
C MET A 140 7.25 4.40 22.99
N LYS A 141 5.92 4.38 23.07
CA LYS A 141 5.12 3.29 22.54
C LYS A 141 5.19 3.25 21.02
N VAL A 142 5.17 4.40 20.35
CA VAL A 142 5.36 4.46 18.89
C VAL A 142 6.74 3.94 18.50
N ARG A 143 7.80 4.29 19.24
CA ARG A 143 9.15 3.71 19.05
C ARG A 143 9.16 2.19 19.22
N GLN A 144 8.43 1.65 20.20
CA GLN A 144 8.29 0.20 20.36
C GLN A 144 7.58 -0.41 19.14
N HIS A 145 6.51 0.19 18.66
CA HIS A 145 5.83 -0.27 17.46
C HIS A 145 6.75 -0.26 16.22
N ILE A 146 7.64 0.72 16.11
CA ILE A 146 8.64 0.77 15.02
C ILE A 146 9.66 -0.36 15.18
N ALA A 147 10.17 -0.57 16.39
CA ALA A 147 11.10 -1.66 16.68
C ALA A 147 10.52 -3.04 16.32
N ASP A 148 9.30 -3.30 16.74
CA ASP A 148 8.58 -4.53 16.43
C ASP A 148 8.35 -4.70 14.92
N TYR A 149 8.00 -3.60 14.23
CA TYR A 149 7.81 -3.61 12.79
C TYR A 149 9.09 -3.93 12.03
N TYR A 150 10.22 -3.36 12.46
CA TYR A 150 11.53 -3.67 11.88
C TYR A 150 11.91 -5.14 12.12
N ALA A 151 11.61 -5.69 13.29
CA ALA A 151 11.85 -7.08 13.61
C ALA A 151 11.04 -8.03 12.71
N MET A 152 9.78 -7.71 12.45
CA MET A 152 8.96 -8.46 11.49
C MET A 152 9.53 -8.40 10.08
N ILE A 153 9.98 -7.23 9.63
CA ILE A 153 10.61 -7.07 8.31
C ILE A 153 11.89 -7.91 8.23
N SER A 154 12.73 -7.91 9.28
CA SER A 154 13.95 -8.72 9.31
C SER A 154 13.67 -10.22 9.25
N HIS A 155 12.57 -10.65 9.87
CA HIS A 155 12.12 -12.05 9.75
C HIS A 155 11.69 -12.38 8.31
N ILE A 156 10.93 -11.50 7.66
CA ILE A 156 10.52 -11.67 6.25
C ILE A 156 11.75 -11.71 5.35
N ASP A 157 12.67 -10.78 5.53
CA ASP A 157 13.91 -10.68 4.74
C ASP A 157 14.76 -11.96 4.84
N TYR A 158 14.92 -12.47 6.07
CA TYR A 158 15.60 -13.74 6.29
C TYR A 158 14.94 -14.90 5.51
N ARG A 159 13.61 -15.00 5.55
CA ARG A 159 12.88 -16.05 4.86
C ARG A 159 12.86 -15.87 3.32
N ILE A 160 12.86 -14.63 2.84
CA ILE A 160 13.07 -14.37 1.41
C ILE A 160 14.46 -14.84 0.98
N GLY A 161 15.48 -14.64 1.82
CA GLY A 161 16.82 -15.16 1.59
C GLY A 161 16.84 -16.67 1.33
N GLU A 162 16.14 -17.46 2.15
CA GLU A 162 16.02 -18.91 1.96
C GLU A 162 15.32 -19.28 0.63
N VAL A 163 14.30 -18.54 0.23
CA VAL A 163 13.64 -18.74 -1.07
C VAL A 163 14.59 -18.43 -2.22
N MET A 164 15.36 -17.35 -2.12
CA MET A 164 16.36 -16.97 -3.13
C MET A 164 17.53 -17.99 -3.19
N ASP A 165 17.91 -18.56 -2.06
CA ASP A 165 18.91 -19.63 -2.03
C ASP A 165 18.40 -20.89 -2.75
N ALA A 166 17.13 -21.27 -2.54
CA ALA A 166 16.54 -22.39 -3.26
C ALA A 166 16.51 -22.18 -4.79
N VAL A 167 16.20 -20.96 -5.24
CA VAL A 167 16.26 -20.60 -6.68
C VAL A 167 17.70 -20.72 -7.20
N ARG A 168 18.68 -20.24 -6.45
CA ARG A 168 20.11 -20.30 -6.80
C ARG A 168 20.62 -21.73 -6.84
N GLU A 169 20.34 -22.54 -5.81
CA GLU A 169 20.76 -23.95 -5.73
C GLU A 169 20.14 -24.79 -6.84
N LYS A 170 18.94 -24.45 -7.27
CA LYS A 170 18.27 -25.09 -8.42
C LYS A 170 18.88 -24.68 -9.77
N GLY A 171 19.78 -23.68 -9.80
CA GLY A 171 20.38 -23.15 -11.01
C GLY A 171 19.44 -22.29 -11.87
N LEU A 172 18.38 -21.73 -11.27
CA LEU A 172 17.34 -20.98 -11.97
C LEU A 172 17.49 -19.47 -11.85
N LEU A 173 18.50 -18.96 -11.12
CA LEU A 173 18.60 -17.54 -10.80
C LEU A 173 18.74 -16.65 -12.03
N GLU A 174 19.51 -17.09 -13.01
CA GLU A 174 19.76 -16.33 -14.25
C GLU A 174 18.55 -16.28 -15.19
N ASP A 175 17.59 -17.21 -15.02
CA ASP A 175 16.39 -17.33 -15.85
C ASP A 175 15.11 -16.93 -15.09
N THR A 176 15.24 -16.36 -13.89
CA THR A 176 14.10 -16.00 -13.05
C THR A 176 14.01 -14.48 -12.86
N ILE A 177 12.85 -13.92 -13.17
CA ILE A 177 12.51 -12.55 -12.79
C ILE A 177 11.94 -12.58 -11.36
N VAL A 178 12.55 -11.80 -10.49
CA VAL A 178 12.12 -11.63 -9.10
C VAL A 178 11.58 -10.24 -8.89
N VAL A 179 10.39 -10.14 -8.29
CA VAL A 179 9.78 -8.85 -7.93
C VAL A 179 9.45 -8.87 -6.44
N LEU A 180 9.97 -7.90 -5.71
CA LEU A 180 9.59 -7.58 -4.34
C LEU A 180 8.79 -6.29 -4.33
N MET A 181 7.58 -6.33 -3.77
CA MET A 181 6.73 -5.15 -3.65
C MET A 181 5.85 -5.20 -2.39
N GLY A 182 5.47 -4.02 -1.88
CA GLY A 182 4.40 -3.90 -0.90
C GLY A 182 3.06 -3.61 -1.56
N ASP A 183 1.95 -4.04 -0.96
CA ASP A 183 0.60 -3.74 -1.43
C ASP A 183 0.14 -2.33 -1.02
N ASN A 184 0.58 -1.88 0.14
CA ASN A 184 0.44 -0.52 0.69
C ASN A 184 1.52 -0.28 1.75
N GLY A 185 1.74 0.97 2.08
CA GLY A 185 2.54 1.37 3.22
C GLY A 185 1.76 1.40 4.53
N LEU A 186 2.36 1.96 5.59
CA LEU A 186 1.77 2.02 6.91
C LEU A 186 2.28 3.25 7.67
N ALA A 187 1.39 3.98 8.34
CA ALA A 187 1.78 4.93 9.36
C ALA A 187 2.13 4.20 10.67
N ILE A 188 3.22 4.60 11.30
CA ILE A 188 3.55 4.26 12.69
C ILE A 188 3.94 5.58 13.37
N GLY A 189 2.94 6.42 13.63
CA GLY A 189 3.12 7.75 14.23
C GLY A 189 3.14 8.92 13.23
N GLN A 190 3.33 8.66 11.92
CA GLN A 190 3.27 9.70 10.89
C GLN A 190 1.91 10.39 10.91
N HIS A 191 1.91 11.74 10.92
CA HIS A 191 0.69 12.57 11.00
C HIS A 191 -0.26 12.20 12.15
N GLY A 192 0.25 11.54 13.21
CA GLY A 192 -0.55 11.03 14.33
C GLY A 192 -1.34 9.75 14.02
N LEU A 193 -1.03 9.08 12.92
CA LEU A 193 -1.73 7.89 12.45
C LEU A 193 -0.98 6.59 12.79
N MET A 194 -1.71 5.47 12.83
CA MET A 194 -1.16 4.12 13.02
C MET A 194 -1.62 3.15 11.92
N GLY A 195 -2.26 3.68 10.90
CA GLY A 195 -2.87 2.91 9.82
C GLY A 195 -2.50 3.42 8.43
N LYS A 196 -3.20 2.91 7.44
CA LYS A 196 -2.97 3.13 6.01
C LYS A 196 -4.16 3.76 5.29
N GLN A 197 -5.18 4.16 6.05
CA GLN A 197 -6.46 4.65 5.50
C GLN A 197 -6.38 6.14 5.14
N ASN A 198 -5.41 6.47 4.30
CA ASN A 198 -5.13 7.82 3.80
C ASN A 198 -4.36 7.73 2.48
N ILE A 199 -3.94 8.88 1.93
CA ILE A 199 -3.16 8.94 0.69
C ILE A 199 -1.85 9.74 0.86
N TYR A 200 -1.31 9.83 2.09
CA TYR A 200 0.03 10.32 2.34
C TYR A 200 1.10 9.33 1.86
N GLU A 201 2.33 9.80 1.67
CA GLU A 201 3.43 8.97 1.17
C GLU A 201 3.67 7.70 1.99
N HIS A 202 3.52 7.76 3.31
CA HIS A 202 3.67 6.57 4.15
C HIS A 202 2.65 5.46 3.87
N SER A 203 1.55 5.76 3.17
CA SER A 203 0.51 4.78 2.80
C SER A 203 0.54 4.40 1.33
N VAL A 204 0.88 5.34 0.43
CA VAL A 204 0.85 5.09 -1.02
C VAL A 204 2.22 4.81 -1.61
N GLY A 205 3.30 5.29 -0.98
CA GLY A 205 4.67 4.99 -1.37
C GLY A 205 5.08 3.61 -0.85
N VAL A 206 5.34 2.68 -1.75
CA VAL A 206 5.71 1.30 -1.43
C VAL A 206 7.01 0.89 -2.10
N PRO A 207 7.77 -0.04 -1.53
CA PRO A 207 8.93 -0.60 -2.20
C PRO A 207 8.49 -1.34 -3.47
N LEU A 208 9.27 -1.17 -4.55
CA LEU A 208 9.21 -1.99 -5.74
C LEU A 208 10.65 -2.26 -6.17
N VAL A 209 11.08 -3.51 -6.07
CA VAL A 209 12.41 -3.97 -6.47
C VAL A 209 12.25 -5.09 -7.47
N MET A 210 12.98 -5.00 -8.57
CA MET A 210 12.95 -6.01 -9.63
C MET A 210 14.37 -6.47 -9.94
N ALA A 211 14.56 -7.76 -10.20
CA ALA A 211 15.81 -8.34 -10.62
C ALA A 211 15.57 -9.49 -11.60
N GLY A 212 16.53 -9.78 -12.47
CA GLY A 212 16.49 -10.90 -13.40
C GLY A 212 16.70 -10.49 -14.87
N PRO A 213 16.44 -11.39 -15.80
CA PRO A 213 16.64 -11.15 -17.23
C PRO A 213 15.90 -9.91 -17.74
N GLY A 214 16.60 -9.07 -18.48
CA GLY A 214 16.04 -7.84 -19.06
C GLY A 214 15.90 -6.65 -18.09
N ILE A 215 16.33 -6.80 -16.85
CA ILE A 215 16.25 -5.77 -15.81
C ILE A 215 17.65 -5.21 -15.53
N PRO A 216 17.86 -3.88 -15.57
CA PRO A 216 19.14 -3.25 -15.26
C PRO A 216 19.57 -3.55 -13.82
N GLN A 217 20.90 -3.74 -13.63
CA GLN A 217 21.46 -4.04 -12.31
C GLN A 217 21.99 -2.78 -11.62
N ASN A 218 21.77 -2.69 -10.30
CA ASN A 218 22.26 -1.59 -9.46
C ASN A 218 21.79 -0.20 -9.93
N GLU A 219 20.59 -0.14 -10.49
CA GLU A 219 20.01 1.11 -10.96
C GLU A 219 18.75 1.45 -10.17
N ARG A 220 18.51 2.76 -10.01
CA ARG A 220 17.30 3.31 -9.43
C ARG A 220 16.51 4.05 -10.50
N ARG A 221 15.20 3.91 -10.42
CA ARG A 221 14.22 4.63 -11.24
C ARG A 221 13.34 5.47 -10.33
N GLU A 222 13.13 6.73 -10.71
CA GLU A 222 12.35 7.69 -9.91
C GLU A 222 11.02 8.06 -10.57
N GLN A 223 10.73 7.44 -11.72
CA GLN A 223 9.51 7.68 -12.47
C GLN A 223 8.29 7.16 -11.72
N LEU A 224 7.19 7.90 -11.87
CA LEU A 224 5.91 7.56 -11.27
C LEU A 224 5.32 6.29 -11.88
N CYS A 225 4.90 5.37 -11.03
CA CYS A 225 4.23 4.13 -11.42
C CYS A 225 3.17 3.71 -10.41
N TYR A 226 2.27 2.84 -10.83
CA TYR A 226 1.36 2.14 -9.95
C TYR A 226 1.76 0.67 -9.80
N LEU A 227 1.31 0.01 -8.75
CA LEU A 227 1.46 -1.45 -8.62
C LEU A 227 0.77 -2.22 -9.76
N LEU A 228 -0.30 -1.69 -10.31
CA LEU A 228 -0.99 -2.29 -11.46
C LEU A 228 -0.13 -2.31 -12.75
N ASP A 229 0.96 -1.55 -12.78
CA ASP A 229 1.90 -1.51 -13.90
C ASP A 229 2.87 -2.71 -13.88
N VAL A 230 2.99 -3.42 -12.76
CA VAL A 230 3.85 -4.61 -12.62
C VAL A 230 3.38 -5.75 -13.50
N TYR A 231 2.09 -6.02 -13.56
CA TYR A 231 1.55 -7.12 -14.35
C TYR A 231 1.85 -7.00 -15.85
N PRO A 232 1.52 -5.90 -16.55
CA PRO A 232 1.87 -5.75 -17.96
C PRO A 232 3.39 -5.72 -18.19
N THR A 233 4.18 -5.24 -17.22
CA THR A 233 5.64 -5.29 -17.30
C THR A 233 6.14 -6.73 -17.31
N LEU A 234 5.63 -7.57 -16.43
CA LEU A 234 5.97 -9.00 -16.42
C LEU A 234 5.53 -9.72 -17.69
N CYS A 235 4.34 -9.38 -18.23
CA CYS A 235 3.90 -9.92 -19.49
C CYS A 235 4.91 -9.63 -20.62
N GLU A 236 5.35 -8.38 -20.77
CA GLU A 236 6.33 -8.02 -21.81
C GLU A 236 7.69 -8.68 -21.58
N LEU A 237 8.20 -8.67 -20.35
CA LEU A 237 9.49 -9.31 -20.02
C LEU A 237 9.47 -10.81 -20.30
N CYS A 238 8.33 -11.47 -20.14
CA CYS A 238 8.14 -12.90 -20.39
C CYS A 238 7.66 -13.22 -21.82
N GLY A 239 7.48 -12.24 -22.69
CA GLY A 239 6.96 -12.44 -24.06
C GLY A 239 5.51 -12.92 -24.09
N VAL A 240 4.70 -12.56 -23.08
CA VAL A 240 3.29 -12.91 -22.96
C VAL A 240 2.45 -11.71 -23.41
N GLU A 241 1.40 -11.98 -24.19
CA GLU A 241 0.47 -10.93 -24.62
C GLU A 241 -0.26 -10.28 -23.42
N ILE A 242 -0.29 -8.95 -23.40
CA ILE A 242 -1.03 -8.20 -22.39
C ILE A 242 -2.51 -8.22 -22.74
N PRO A 243 -3.39 -8.77 -21.87
CA PRO A 243 -4.83 -8.76 -22.11
C PRO A 243 -5.41 -7.35 -22.26
N ALA A 244 -6.34 -7.16 -23.17
CA ALA A 244 -6.98 -5.85 -23.43
C ALA A 244 -7.73 -5.25 -22.23
N SER A 245 -8.03 -6.04 -21.21
CA SER A 245 -8.66 -5.58 -19.96
C SER A 245 -7.68 -4.99 -18.96
N VAL A 246 -6.38 -4.99 -19.25
CA VAL A 246 -5.35 -4.46 -18.36
C VAL A 246 -5.26 -2.95 -18.50
N GLU A 247 -5.43 -2.23 -17.39
CA GLU A 247 -5.35 -0.76 -17.32
C GLU A 247 -3.95 -0.26 -16.95
N GLY A 248 -3.07 -1.16 -16.48
CA GLY A 248 -1.67 -0.87 -16.19
C GLY A 248 -0.86 -0.56 -17.44
N LYS A 249 0.21 0.19 -17.28
CA LYS A 249 1.18 0.51 -18.33
C LYS A 249 2.49 -0.20 -18.03
N SER A 250 3.03 -0.93 -19.00
CA SER A 250 4.32 -1.60 -18.81
C SER A 250 5.43 -0.61 -18.46
N LEU A 251 6.25 -0.96 -17.49
CA LEU A 251 7.45 -0.23 -17.08
C LEU A 251 8.68 -0.59 -17.94
N LEU A 252 8.54 -1.47 -18.93
CA LEU A 252 9.66 -1.87 -19.79
C LEU A 252 10.40 -0.68 -20.42
N PRO A 253 9.72 0.38 -20.94
CA PRO A 253 10.40 1.57 -21.43
C PRO A 253 11.28 2.24 -20.37
N VAL A 254 10.82 2.31 -19.11
CA VAL A 254 11.57 2.89 -17.98
C VAL A 254 12.74 2.00 -17.57
N LEU A 255 12.59 0.68 -17.63
CA LEU A 255 13.70 -0.24 -17.38
C LEU A 255 14.81 -0.10 -18.43
N GLN A 256 14.45 0.10 -19.69
CA GLN A 256 15.40 0.23 -20.82
C GLN A 256 16.05 1.61 -20.92
N ASN A 257 15.35 2.66 -20.49
CA ASN A 257 15.82 4.05 -20.58
C ASN A 257 15.40 4.83 -19.33
N ALA A 258 16.39 5.33 -18.59
CA ALA A 258 16.18 6.09 -17.37
C ALA A 258 15.44 7.44 -17.59
N ASP A 259 15.46 7.98 -18.82
CA ASP A 259 14.74 9.21 -19.16
C ASP A 259 13.29 8.96 -19.64
N ALA A 260 12.93 7.70 -19.89
CA ALA A 260 11.58 7.35 -20.31
C ALA A 260 10.58 7.50 -19.16
N ARG A 261 9.33 7.80 -19.50
CA ARG A 261 8.22 7.93 -18.57
C ARG A 261 6.99 7.21 -19.12
N VAL A 262 6.26 6.60 -18.24
CA VAL A 262 4.96 5.97 -18.57
C VAL A 262 3.80 6.77 -17.99
N ARG A 263 4.09 7.61 -17.00
CA ARG A 263 3.13 8.50 -16.34
C ARG A 263 3.77 9.81 -15.96
N GLU A 264 3.03 10.91 -16.13
CA GLU A 264 3.42 12.25 -15.69
C GLU A 264 2.87 12.56 -14.30
N GLU A 265 1.76 11.90 -13.93
CA GLU A 265 1.08 12.08 -12.66
C GLU A 265 0.34 10.82 -12.22
N LEU A 266 0.02 10.76 -10.93
CA LEU A 266 -0.76 9.70 -10.30
C LEU A 266 -2.06 10.26 -9.73
N TYR A 267 -3.17 9.56 -9.97
CA TYR A 267 -4.45 9.76 -9.30
C TYR A 267 -4.50 8.92 -8.04
N LEU A 268 -4.84 9.53 -6.91
CA LEU A 268 -4.91 8.88 -5.62
C LEU A 268 -6.31 9.00 -5.03
N ALA A 269 -6.80 7.93 -4.42
CA ALA A 269 -8.15 7.90 -3.88
C ALA A 269 -8.23 7.09 -2.59
N PHE A 270 -8.98 7.60 -1.62
CA PHE A 270 -9.35 6.83 -0.43
C PHE A 270 -10.85 6.96 -0.17
N GLN A 271 -11.58 5.87 -0.36
CA GLN A 271 -13.02 5.78 -0.17
C GLN A 271 -13.78 7.00 -0.77
N ALA A 272 -14.89 7.43 -0.12
CA ALA A 272 -15.63 8.64 -0.47
C ALA A 272 -15.13 9.88 0.31
N ARG A 273 -13.82 9.99 0.59
CA ARG A 273 -13.29 10.99 1.53
C ARG A 273 -12.18 11.84 0.96
N ILE A 274 -11.25 11.22 0.25
CA ILE A 274 -10.03 11.88 -0.20
C ILE A 274 -9.80 11.54 -1.66
N ARG A 275 -9.44 12.55 -2.44
CA ARG A 275 -8.85 12.42 -3.77
C ARG A 275 -7.58 13.22 -3.81
N GLY A 276 -6.63 12.74 -4.58
CA GLY A 276 -5.37 13.43 -4.76
C GLY A 276 -4.80 13.23 -6.15
N VAL A 277 -3.91 14.12 -6.49
CA VAL A 277 -3.05 14.02 -7.66
C VAL A 277 -1.64 14.36 -7.23
N MET A 278 -0.68 13.62 -7.74
CA MET A 278 0.73 13.95 -7.55
C MET A 278 1.47 13.88 -8.88
N ASP A 279 2.36 14.84 -9.10
CA ASP A 279 3.41 14.79 -10.11
C ASP A 279 4.77 14.48 -9.45
N GLU A 280 5.86 14.63 -10.16
CA GLU A 280 7.21 14.36 -9.64
C GLU A 280 7.62 15.21 -8.43
N ARG A 281 6.95 16.35 -8.21
CA ARG A 281 7.32 17.29 -7.15
C ARG A 281 6.19 17.62 -6.20
N PHE A 282 4.99 17.80 -6.70
CA PHE A 282 3.89 18.31 -5.91
C PHE A 282 2.79 17.29 -5.73
N LYS A 283 2.17 17.30 -4.57
CA LYS A 283 1.04 16.45 -4.24
C LYS A 283 -0.10 17.28 -3.66
N LEU A 284 -1.23 17.22 -4.32
CA LEU A 284 -2.47 17.87 -3.90
C LEU A 284 -3.42 16.83 -3.32
N LEU A 285 -3.92 17.08 -2.12
CA LEU A 285 -4.93 16.27 -1.45
C LEU A 285 -6.19 17.10 -1.22
N GLU A 286 -7.31 16.57 -1.63
CA GLU A 286 -8.62 17.18 -1.49
C GLU A 286 -9.53 16.30 -0.63
N TYR A 287 -9.84 16.80 0.56
CA TYR A 287 -10.79 16.16 1.47
C TYR A 287 -12.18 16.73 1.23
N ARG A 288 -13.12 15.86 0.97
CA ARG A 288 -14.54 16.21 0.83
C ARG A 288 -15.38 15.17 1.53
N THR A 289 -15.96 15.54 2.64
CA THR A 289 -16.94 14.74 3.36
C THR A 289 -18.12 15.63 3.70
N GLU A 290 -19.17 15.10 4.28
CA GLU A 290 -20.34 15.89 4.71
C GLU A 290 -19.94 17.11 5.58
N ASN A 291 -18.92 16.97 6.44
CA ASN A 291 -18.53 17.97 7.43
C ASN A 291 -17.11 18.51 7.26
N LEU A 292 -16.38 18.10 6.22
CA LEU A 292 -15.00 18.52 6.00
C LEU A 292 -14.77 18.89 4.54
N LYS A 293 -14.35 20.15 4.33
CA LYS A 293 -13.68 20.62 3.11
C LYS A 293 -12.28 21.09 3.49
N LEU A 294 -11.27 20.38 3.04
CA LEU A 294 -9.88 20.74 3.30
C LEU A 294 -9.06 20.45 2.05
N THR A 295 -8.09 21.30 1.79
CA THR A 295 -7.07 21.12 0.75
C THR A 295 -5.70 21.12 1.40
N GLN A 296 -4.85 20.18 1.00
CA GLN A 296 -3.43 20.19 1.33
C GLN A 296 -2.63 20.13 0.04
N LEU A 297 -1.56 20.89 -0.02
CA LEU A 297 -0.57 20.89 -1.09
C LEU A 297 0.82 20.71 -0.47
N PHE A 298 1.56 19.74 -0.94
CA PHE A 298 2.92 19.46 -0.48
C PHE A 298 3.92 19.58 -1.63
N ASP A 299 5.09 20.17 -1.34
CA ASP A 299 6.27 20.17 -2.19
C ASP A 299 7.18 19.01 -1.78
N LEU A 300 6.98 17.83 -2.35
CA LEU A 300 7.66 16.60 -1.95
C LEU A 300 9.18 16.64 -2.13
N GLN A 301 9.68 17.52 -3.01
CA GLN A 301 11.11 17.71 -3.19
C GLN A 301 11.75 18.39 -1.97
N ASN A 302 11.06 19.34 -1.37
CA ASN A 302 11.54 20.12 -0.22
C ASN A 302 10.97 19.62 1.12
N ASP A 303 9.87 18.91 1.08
CA ASP A 303 9.16 18.37 2.24
C ASP A 303 8.65 16.93 1.96
N PRO A 304 9.55 15.95 1.85
CA PRO A 304 9.19 14.56 1.57
C PRO A 304 8.36 13.90 2.69
N TRP A 305 8.29 14.54 3.86
CA TRP A 305 7.49 14.08 4.99
C TRP A 305 6.10 14.70 5.06
N GLU A 306 5.72 15.54 4.07
CA GLU A 306 4.39 16.15 3.97
C GLU A 306 3.97 16.91 5.26
N LYS A 307 4.93 17.63 5.86
CA LYS A 307 4.72 18.37 7.14
C LYS A 307 4.06 19.72 6.94
N ASN A 308 4.36 20.38 5.81
CA ASN A 308 4.04 21.77 5.58
C ASN A 308 3.00 21.90 4.46
N ASN A 309 1.77 22.18 4.82
CA ASN A 309 0.73 22.46 3.82
C ASN A 309 1.00 23.82 3.15
N CYS A 310 1.34 23.79 1.86
CA CYS A 310 1.60 24.97 1.03
C CYS A 310 0.33 25.57 0.40
N PHE A 311 -0.82 24.95 0.59
CA PHE A 311 -2.09 25.48 0.10
C PHE A 311 -2.36 26.85 0.73
N ASP A 312 -2.80 27.82 -0.07
CA ASP A 312 -3.01 29.23 0.32
C ASP A 312 -1.74 30.03 0.65
N LEU A 313 -0.53 29.47 0.46
CA LEU A 313 0.70 30.27 0.56
C LEU A 313 1.01 30.98 -0.77
N ALA A 314 1.53 32.19 -0.66
CA ALA A 314 1.94 32.99 -1.83
C ALA A 314 2.96 32.22 -2.70
N GLY A 315 2.71 32.16 -4.01
CA GLY A 315 3.55 31.48 -4.97
C GLY A 315 3.16 30.03 -5.28
N TYR A 316 2.12 29.51 -4.62
CA TYR A 316 1.60 28.15 -4.90
C TYR A 316 0.22 28.14 -5.56
N GLU A 317 -0.34 29.29 -5.87
CA GLU A 317 -1.69 29.44 -6.43
C GLU A 317 -1.81 28.77 -7.81
N GLU A 318 -0.86 29.04 -8.69
CA GLU A 318 -0.84 28.47 -10.05
C GLU A 318 -0.66 26.94 -10.01
N ILE A 319 0.16 26.45 -9.08
CA ILE A 319 0.38 25.00 -8.87
C ILE A 319 -0.91 24.34 -8.42
N THR A 320 -1.60 24.97 -7.46
CA THR A 320 -2.89 24.47 -6.96
C THR A 320 -3.93 24.39 -8.08
N VAL A 321 -4.05 25.43 -8.90
CA VAL A 321 -4.99 25.46 -10.05
C VAL A 321 -4.66 24.34 -11.03
N ARG A 322 -3.41 24.25 -11.46
CA ARG A 322 -2.94 23.24 -12.40
C ARG A 322 -3.23 21.81 -11.88
N LEU A 323 -2.88 21.52 -10.62
CA LEU A 323 -3.11 20.19 -10.07
C LEU A 323 -4.60 19.86 -9.89
N ARG A 324 -5.44 20.84 -9.57
CA ARG A 324 -6.90 20.63 -9.56
C ARG A 324 -7.46 20.31 -10.93
N GLU A 325 -7.02 21.01 -11.98
CA GLU A 325 -7.40 20.71 -13.35
C GLU A 325 -6.98 19.27 -13.72
N ARG A 326 -5.77 18.86 -13.34
CA ARG A 326 -5.29 17.49 -13.57
C ARG A 326 -6.09 16.46 -12.77
N LEU A 327 -6.41 16.76 -11.50
CA LEU A 327 -7.26 15.90 -10.68
C LEU A 327 -8.64 15.64 -11.33
N LEU A 328 -9.25 16.69 -11.90
CA LEU A 328 -10.54 16.57 -12.58
C LEU A 328 -10.42 15.79 -13.90
N ALA A 329 -9.35 15.98 -14.66
CA ALA A 329 -9.09 15.22 -15.88
C ALA A 329 -8.87 13.73 -15.57
N LEU A 330 -8.08 13.41 -14.54
CA LEU A 330 -7.84 12.04 -14.11
C LEU A 330 -9.09 11.37 -13.52
N ARG A 331 -9.96 12.13 -12.81
CA ARG A 331 -11.29 11.63 -12.42
C ARG A 331 -12.05 11.04 -13.60
N ASP A 332 -12.02 11.77 -14.72
CA ASP A 332 -12.77 11.39 -15.92
C ASP A 332 -12.06 10.24 -16.67
N GLU A 333 -10.72 10.25 -16.71
CA GLU A 333 -9.91 9.15 -17.27
C GLU A 333 -10.16 7.83 -16.53
N TRP A 334 -10.23 7.86 -15.21
CA TRP A 334 -10.44 6.68 -14.36
C TRP A 334 -11.92 6.35 -14.11
N ASP A 335 -12.85 7.07 -14.72
CA ASP A 335 -14.30 6.91 -14.48
C ASP A 335 -14.68 6.94 -12.97
N ASP A 336 -13.87 7.62 -12.13
CA ASP A 336 -14.04 7.56 -10.68
C ASP A 336 -15.41 8.08 -10.23
N ALA A 337 -15.96 9.09 -10.90
CA ALA A 337 -17.29 9.61 -10.59
C ALA A 337 -18.41 8.56 -10.74
N LYS A 338 -18.17 7.48 -11.49
CA LYS A 338 -19.11 6.35 -11.67
C LYS A 338 -18.91 5.25 -10.61
N SER A 339 -17.79 5.28 -9.89
CA SER A 339 -17.50 4.29 -8.86
C SER A 339 -18.40 4.47 -7.63
N LYS A 340 -18.55 3.40 -6.83
CA LYS A 340 -19.35 3.43 -5.59
C LYS A 340 -18.92 4.54 -4.62
N HIS A 341 -17.64 4.73 -4.44
CA HIS A 341 -17.11 5.73 -3.51
C HIS A 341 -16.89 7.09 -4.18
N GLY A 342 -16.49 7.07 -5.43
CA GLY A 342 -16.26 8.29 -6.21
C GLY A 342 -17.54 9.09 -6.42
N SER A 343 -18.66 8.43 -6.75
CA SER A 343 -19.95 9.13 -6.91
C SER A 343 -20.35 9.93 -5.67
N VAL A 344 -20.15 9.38 -4.48
CA VAL A 344 -20.43 10.07 -3.21
C VAL A 344 -19.45 11.22 -2.98
N TYR A 345 -18.15 11.01 -3.25
CA TYR A 345 -17.14 12.04 -3.11
C TYR A 345 -17.38 13.23 -4.05
N TRP A 346 -17.62 12.97 -5.33
CA TRP A 346 -17.82 14.02 -6.33
C TRP A 346 -19.13 14.76 -6.15
N GLN A 347 -20.17 14.09 -5.65
CA GLN A 347 -21.40 14.78 -5.22
C GLN A 347 -21.13 15.76 -4.06
N ALA A 348 -20.33 15.36 -3.08
CA ALA A 348 -19.91 16.26 -2.00
C ALA A 348 -19.07 17.42 -2.53
N TRP A 349 -18.16 17.18 -3.46
CA TRP A 349 -17.39 18.22 -4.15
C TRP A 349 -18.29 19.27 -4.78
N GLU A 350 -19.24 18.86 -5.63
CA GLU A 350 -20.19 19.77 -6.29
C GLU A 350 -21.04 20.57 -5.29
N ASN A 351 -21.50 19.94 -4.23
CA ASN A 351 -22.29 20.62 -3.20
C ASN A 351 -21.49 21.74 -2.53
N TYR A 352 -20.20 21.53 -2.25
CA TYR A 352 -19.33 22.55 -1.69
C TYR A 352 -19.09 23.70 -2.68
N GLU A 353 -18.85 23.41 -3.96
CA GLU A 353 -18.64 24.44 -4.98
C GLU A 353 -19.92 25.28 -5.19
N LYS A 354 -21.09 24.65 -5.25
CA LYS A 354 -22.38 25.36 -5.33
C LYS A 354 -22.63 26.25 -4.11
N ALA A 355 -22.28 25.80 -2.90
CA ALA A 355 -22.43 26.57 -1.69
C ALA A 355 -21.53 27.83 -1.65
N VAL A 356 -20.33 27.77 -2.23
CA VAL A 356 -19.43 28.92 -2.38
C VAL A 356 -20.00 29.96 -3.34
N VAL A 357 -20.58 29.53 -4.44
CA VAL A 357 -21.22 30.45 -5.42
C VAL A 357 -22.42 31.18 -4.82
N VAL A 358 -23.19 30.53 -3.95
CA VAL A 358 -24.37 31.11 -3.29
C VAL A 358 -23.99 32.04 -2.12
N ASN A 359 -22.83 31.84 -1.50
CA ASN A 359 -22.36 32.63 -0.37
C ASN A 359 -20.86 32.96 -0.46
N PRO A 360 -20.48 33.91 -1.35
CA PRO A 360 -19.07 34.24 -1.60
C PRO A 360 -18.32 34.83 -0.40
N SER A 361 -19.02 35.18 0.69
CA SER A 361 -18.41 35.68 1.94
C SER A 361 -18.01 34.59 2.93
N ARG A 362 -18.22 33.30 2.59
CA ARG A 362 -17.77 32.20 3.44
C ARG A 362 -16.25 32.03 3.27
N PRO A 363 -15.43 32.17 4.32
CA PRO A 363 -13.99 32.06 4.20
C PRO A 363 -13.61 30.68 3.64
N THR A 364 -12.81 30.65 2.61
CA THR A 364 -12.32 29.44 1.94
C THR A 364 -11.18 28.76 2.73
N GLY A 365 -10.71 29.38 3.79
CA GLY A 365 -9.67 28.85 4.69
C GLY A 365 -10.27 28.42 6.02
N SER A 366 -10.17 27.17 6.35
CA SER A 366 -10.46 26.68 7.70
C SER A 366 -9.24 26.95 8.58
N ASP A 367 -9.41 27.86 9.55
CA ASP A 367 -8.46 28.03 10.65
C ASP A 367 -8.30 26.68 11.38
N PRO A 368 -7.12 26.04 11.38
CA PRO A 368 -6.90 24.77 12.05
C PRO A 368 -7.25 24.81 13.55
N ALA A 369 -7.14 25.99 14.19
CA ALA A 369 -7.47 26.19 15.60
C ALA A 369 -8.99 26.08 15.87
N LYS A 370 -9.85 26.34 14.89
CA LYS A 370 -11.30 26.21 15.03
C LYS A 370 -11.83 24.79 14.80
N GLN A 371 -11.10 23.95 14.06
CA GLN A 371 -11.48 22.54 13.89
C GLN A 371 -11.28 21.72 15.15
N LEU A 372 -10.32 22.07 16.00
CA LEU A 372 -10.12 21.40 17.29
C LEU A 372 -11.22 21.71 18.33
N ALA A 373 -11.94 22.82 18.18
CA ALA A 373 -12.98 23.25 19.13
C ALA A 373 -14.35 22.57 18.93
N LEU A 374 -14.58 21.93 17.79
CA LEU A 374 -15.85 21.24 17.47
C LEU A 374 -15.84 19.73 17.78
N SER A 375 -14.76 19.23 18.37
CA SER A 375 -14.60 17.83 18.76
C SER A 375 -14.68 17.56 20.26
N LYS A 376 -15.27 18.49 21.02
CA LYS A 376 -15.59 18.27 22.43
C LYS A 376 -17.01 17.76 22.62
#